data_d4bde6baee5fd432b8bb74b625afdc59
#
_entry.id   d4bde6baee5fd432b8bb74b625afdc59
#
_cell.length_a   1.000
_cell.length_b   1.000
_cell.length_c   1.000
_cell.angle_alpha   90.00
_cell.angle_beta   90.00
_cell.angle_gamma   90.00
#
_symmetry.space_group_name_H-M   'P 1'
#
loop_
_entity.id
_entity.type
_entity.pdbx_description
1 polymer ?
#
loop_
_entity_poly.entity_id
_entity_poly.type
_entity_poly.pdbx_seq_one_letter_code
_entity_poly.pdbx_strand_id
1 'polypeptide(L)'
;DLIIVNTTSASYGFSASLSSEGRVVISSTRSPAERFDPVFSRYFIEALENKNGDRDKNNRVSMLEAFNYARQSVDLWYEEQGRLASEHASLDDNGDALFSLDPTPVELDGRLAEIAYLDVLVSEDENLSPEALALKARVQQLEREVFILRGLKADFLEDDYWQQMENLLVDLARTTGQYNDLLQQ
;
A
#
# COMPACT_ATOMS: atom_id res chain seq x y z
N ASP A 1 -6.16 9.59 -6.69
CA ASP A 1 -4.88 8.89 -6.80
C ASP A 1 -5.00 7.76 -7.83
N LEU A 2 -3.94 7.48 -8.57
CA LEU A 2 -3.91 6.43 -9.58
C LEU A 2 -2.96 5.32 -9.15
N ILE A 3 -3.44 4.08 -9.13
CA ILE A 3 -2.64 2.89 -8.84
C ILE A 3 -2.39 2.15 -10.15
N ILE A 4 -1.12 1.86 -10.45
CA ILE A 4 -0.70 1.11 -11.62
C ILE A 4 0.15 -0.06 -11.15
N VAL A 5 -0.28 -1.28 -11.45
CA VAL A 5 0.46 -2.50 -11.12
C VAL A 5 0.82 -3.23 -12.41
N ASN A 6 2.10 -3.20 -12.77
CA ASN A 6 2.61 -3.85 -13.97
C ASN A 6 3.31 -5.16 -13.59
N THR A 7 2.65 -6.27 -13.86
CA THR A 7 3.11 -7.61 -13.49
C THR A 7 3.76 -8.37 -14.64
N THR A 8 4.11 -7.68 -15.73
CA THR A 8 4.76 -8.31 -16.89
C THR A 8 6.27 -8.44 -16.71
N SER A 9 6.90 -9.33 -17.49
CA SER A 9 8.36 -9.39 -17.61
C SER A 9 8.92 -8.08 -18.16
N ALA A 10 10.13 -7.71 -17.73
CA ALA A 10 10.80 -6.46 -18.11
C ALA A 10 9.93 -5.20 -17.91
N SER A 11 9.03 -5.22 -16.92
CA SER A 11 8.02 -4.18 -16.67
C SER A 11 8.60 -2.82 -16.26
N TYR A 12 9.79 -2.78 -15.68
CA TYR A 12 10.41 -1.57 -15.12
C TYR A 12 10.44 -0.40 -16.11
N GLY A 13 10.90 -0.63 -17.34
CA GLY A 13 11.04 0.46 -18.31
C GLY A 13 9.70 1.12 -18.69
N PHE A 14 8.62 0.34 -18.76
CA PHE A 14 7.28 0.88 -18.95
C PHE A 14 6.75 1.56 -17.68
N SER A 15 6.94 0.93 -16.53
CA SER A 15 6.51 1.47 -15.24
C SER A 15 7.17 2.81 -14.93
N ALA A 16 8.48 2.95 -15.18
CA ALA A 16 9.20 4.20 -15.00
C ALA A 16 8.64 5.36 -15.84
N SER A 17 8.11 5.09 -17.03
CA SER A 17 7.48 6.11 -17.87
C SER A 17 6.14 6.61 -17.35
N LEU A 18 5.54 5.90 -16.39
CA LEU A 18 4.24 6.21 -15.77
C LEU A 18 4.39 6.89 -14.41
N SER A 19 5.63 6.98 -13.90
CA SER A 19 5.93 7.67 -12.64
C SER A 19 5.49 9.13 -12.70
N SER A 20 4.79 9.58 -11.66
CA SER A 20 4.35 10.96 -11.48
C SER A 20 3.82 11.14 -10.07
N GLU A 21 3.89 12.34 -9.53
CA GLU A 21 3.29 12.70 -8.25
C GLU A 21 1.80 12.28 -8.19
N GLY A 22 1.37 11.75 -7.04
CA GLY A 22 -0.01 11.27 -6.82
C GLY A 22 -0.31 9.91 -7.48
N ARG A 23 0.71 9.16 -7.87
CA ARG A 23 0.56 7.81 -8.40
C ARG A 23 1.34 6.79 -7.57
N VAL A 24 0.73 5.63 -7.38
CA VAL A 24 1.45 4.44 -6.92
C VAL A 24 1.74 3.56 -8.13
N VAL A 25 3.01 3.40 -8.46
CA VAL A 25 3.44 2.57 -9.60
C VAL A 25 4.25 1.39 -9.09
N ILE A 26 3.71 0.19 -9.28
CA ILE A 26 4.35 -1.07 -8.91
C ILE A 26 4.81 -1.80 -10.17
N SER A 27 6.05 -2.25 -10.16
CA SER A 27 6.66 -3.06 -11.21
C SER A 27 7.08 -4.41 -10.65
N SER A 28 6.80 -5.51 -11.35
CA SER A 28 7.27 -6.85 -10.94
C SER A 28 8.77 -7.07 -11.18
N THR A 29 9.42 -6.14 -11.91
CA THR A 29 10.86 -6.22 -12.21
C THR A 29 11.53 -4.87 -11.94
N ARG A 30 12.81 -4.90 -11.56
CA ARG A 30 13.64 -3.72 -11.31
C ARG A 30 14.44 -3.25 -12.53
N SER A 31 14.46 -4.06 -13.59
CA SER A 31 15.24 -3.73 -14.78
C SER A 31 14.70 -4.41 -16.04
N PRO A 32 15.02 -3.88 -17.24
CA PRO A 32 14.66 -4.52 -18.51
C PRO A 32 15.38 -5.86 -18.76
N ALA A 33 16.39 -6.21 -17.94
CA ALA A 33 17.12 -7.48 -18.05
C ALA A 33 16.33 -8.66 -17.44
N GLU A 34 15.37 -8.39 -16.55
CA GLU A 34 14.52 -9.40 -15.92
C GLU A 34 13.38 -9.77 -16.86
N ARG A 35 13.62 -10.77 -17.75
CA ARG A 35 12.76 -11.09 -18.89
C ARG A 35 11.98 -12.39 -18.75
N PHE A 36 12.12 -13.06 -17.61
CA PHE A 36 11.35 -14.28 -17.31
C PHE A 36 9.96 -13.90 -16.82
N ASP A 37 9.01 -14.82 -16.95
CA ASP A 37 7.66 -14.61 -16.44
C ASP A 37 7.69 -14.48 -14.92
N PRO A 38 7.25 -13.35 -14.36
CA PRO A 38 7.28 -13.11 -12.94
C PRO A 38 6.21 -13.94 -12.20
N VAL A 39 6.55 -14.46 -11.03
CA VAL A 39 5.56 -15.06 -10.12
C VAL A 39 4.94 -14.03 -9.16
N PHE A 40 5.42 -12.80 -9.18
CA PHE A 40 4.96 -11.69 -8.35
C PHE A 40 3.43 -11.49 -8.44
N SER A 41 2.85 -11.54 -9.65
CA SER A 41 1.42 -11.32 -9.85
C SER A 41 0.54 -12.25 -9.02
N ARG A 42 0.95 -13.53 -8.92
CA ARG A 42 0.23 -14.54 -8.14
C ARG A 42 0.13 -14.13 -6.67
N TYR A 43 1.25 -13.76 -6.08
CA TYR A 43 1.31 -13.41 -4.66
C TYR A 43 0.69 -12.04 -4.37
N PHE A 44 0.78 -11.12 -5.32
CA PHE A 44 0.13 -9.81 -5.19
C PHE A 44 -1.41 -9.94 -5.16
N ILE A 45 -1.96 -10.78 -6.03
CA ILE A 45 -3.40 -11.09 -6.02
C ILE A 45 -3.79 -11.83 -4.74
N GLU A 46 -2.99 -12.82 -4.32
CA GLU A 46 -3.22 -13.59 -3.10
C GLU A 46 -3.25 -12.68 -1.85
N ALA A 47 -2.38 -11.67 -1.79
CA ALA A 47 -2.39 -10.69 -0.71
C ALA A 47 -3.73 -9.96 -0.59
N LEU A 48 -4.31 -9.57 -1.74
CA LEU A 48 -5.56 -8.82 -1.80
C LEU A 48 -6.80 -9.68 -1.56
N GLU A 49 -6.90 -10.84 -2.27
CA GLU A 49 -8.10 -11.69 -2.23
C GLU A 49 -8.32 -12.35 -0.86
N ASN A 50 -7.26 -12.83 -0.24
CA ASN A 50 -7.33 -13.57 1.02
C ASN A 50 -7.01 -12.70 2.24
N LYS A 51 -6.80 -11.40 2.06
CA LYS A 51 -6.32 -10.47 3.10
C LYS A 51 -5.04 -10.97 3.81
N ASN A 52 -4.25 -11.82 3.14
CA ASN A 52 -2.98 -12.30 3.68
C ASN A 52 -1.95 -11.18 3.81
N GLY A 53 -2.14 -10.09 3.05
CA GLY A 53 -1.36 -8.88 3.13
C GLY A 53 -1.68 -8.01 4.34
N ASP A 54 -2.85 -8.13 4.96
CA ASP A 54 -3.31 -7.30 6.09
C ASP A 54 -2.43 -7.51 7.33
N ARG A 55 -1.33 -6.77 7.39
CA ARG A 55 -0.30 -6.90 8.41
C ARG A 55 -0.65 -6.15 9.69
N ASP A 56 -1.30 -5.00 9.55
CA ASP A 56 -1.70 -4.15 10.67
C ASP A 56 -3.07 -4.55 11.26
N LYS A 57 -3.76 -5.52 10.62
CA LYS A 57 -5.05 -6.09 11.02
C LYS A 57 -6.19 -5.08 11.07
N ASN A 58 -6.16 -4.14 10.13
CA ASN A 58 -7.22 -3.15 9.95
C ASN A 58 -8.38 -3.64 9.04
N ASN A 59 -8.34 -4.92 8.61
CA ASN A 59 -9.27 -5.57 7.68
C ASN A 59 -9.20 -5.06 6.23
N ARG A 60 -8.18 -4.29 5.90
CA ARG A 60 -7.91 -3.79 4.55
C ARG A 60 -6.48 -4.16 4.16
N VAL A 61 -6.19 -4.20 2.88
CA VAL A 61 -4.83 -4.41 2.37
C VAL A 61 -4.43 -3.20 1.56
N SER A 62 -3.49 -2.42 2.07
CA SER A 62 -2.89 -1.31 1.34
C SER A 62 -1.99 -1.82 0.21
N MET A 63 -1.68 -0.95 -0.76
CA MET A 63 -0.76 -1.29 -1.85
C MET A 63 0.64 -1.60 -1.33
N LEU A 64 1.08 -0.93 -0.26
CA LEU A 64 2.36 -1.22 0.38
C LEU A 64 2.37 -2.61 1.04
N GLU A 65 1.31 -2.98 1.73
CA GLU A 65 1.19 -4.30 2.35
C GLU A 65 1.12 -5.40 1.31
N ALA A 66 0.32 -5.23 0.25
CA ALA A 66 0.24 -6.18 -0.85
C ALA A 66 1.60 -6.36 -1.54
N PHE A 67 2.32 -5.25 -1.78
CA PHE A 67 3.66 -5.26 -2.35
C PHE A 67 4.64 -6.04 -1.47
N ASN A 68 4.70 -5.72 -0.18
CA ASN A 68 5.63 -6.35 0.77
C ASN A 68 5.33 -7.85 0.95
N TYR A 69 4.05 -8.24 1.04
CA TYR A 69 3.65 -9.64 1.08
C TYR A 69 4.10 -10.38 -0.18
N ALA A 70 3.81 -9.83 -1.36
CA ALA A 70 4.15 -10.45 -2.63
C ALA A 70 5.68 -10.59 -2.80
N ARG A 71 6.44 -9.54 -2.50
CA ARG A 71 7.90 -9.56 -2.58
C ARG A 71 8.51 -10.66 -1.69
N GLN A 72 8.10 -10.71 -0.42
CA GLN A 72 8.59 -11.74 0.51
C GLN A 72 8.21 -13.15 0.06
N SER A 73 7.00 -13.33 -0.47
CA SER A 73 6.53 -14.62 -0.97
C SER A 73 7.30 -15.06 -2.23
N VAL A 74 7.67 -14.13 -3.09
CA VAL A 74 8.54 -14.38 -4.25
C VAL A 74 9.92 -14.86 -3.80
N ASP A 75 10.54 -14.17 -2.84
CA ASP A 75 11.85 -14.56 -2.31
C ASP A 75 11.81 -15.99 -1.74
N LEU A 76 10.81 -16.30 -0.91
CA LEU A 76 10.61 -17.65 -0.34
C LEU A 76 10.38 -18.69 -1.42
N TRP A 77 9.59 -18.38 -2.46
CA TRP A 77 9.36 -19.31 -3.57
C TRP A 77 10.66 -19.68 -4.29
N TYR A 78 11.54 -18.70 -4.57
CA TYR A 78 12.82 -18.97 -5.20
C TYR A 78 13.76 -19.78 -4.30
N GLU A 79 13.78 -19.50 -2.99
CA GLU A 79 14.53 -20.28 -2.01
C GLU A 79 14.06 -21.74 -1.97
N GLU A 80 12.77 -21.99 -1.92
CA GLU A 80 12.19 -23.35 -1.95
C GLU A 80 12.55 -24.12 -3.23
N GLN A 81 12.67 -23.42 -4.37
CA GLN A 81 13.12 -24.03 -5.62
C GLN A 81 14.63 -24.21 -5.71
N GLY A 82 15.41 -23.76 -4.72
CA GLY A 82 16.86 -23.76 -4.75
C GLY A 82 17.44 -22.91 -5.90
N ARG A 83 16.76 -21.83 -6.27
CA ARG A 83 17.11 -20.96 -7.40
C ARG A 83 17.36 -19.53 -6.91
N LEU A 84 18.23 -18.82 -7.63
CA LEU A 84 18.33 -17.37 -7.45
C LEU A 84 17.12 -16.66 -8.06
N ALA A 85 16.66 -15.61 -7.40
CA ALA A 85 15.57 -14.80 -7.90
C ALA A 85 15.95 -14.17 -9.25
N SER A 86 15.04 -14.29 -10.23
CA SER A 86 15.18 -13.71 -11.58
C SER A 86 14.23 -12.52 -11.79
N GLU A 87 13.52 -12.11 -10.75
CA GLU A 87 12.67 -10.95 -10.68
C GLU A 87 12.83 -10.25 -9.33
N HIS A 88 12.71 -8.93 -9.34
CA HIS A 88 12.74 -8.11 -8.13
C HIS A 88 11.71 -7.01 -8.30
N ALA A 89 10.59 -7.14 -7.62
CA ALA A 89 9.56 -6.12 -7.66
C ALA A 89 10.04 -4.80 -7.06
N SER A 90 9.52 -3.71 -7.58
CA SER A 90 9.88 -2.36 -7.16
C SER A 90 8.67 -1.42 -7.19
N LEU A 91 8.71 -0.38 -6.37
CA LEU A 91 7.61 0.58 -6.19
C LEU A 91 8.15 2.01 -6.25
N ASP A 92 7.40 2.89 -6.91
CA ASP A 92 7.57 4.35 -6.89
C ASP A 92 6.21 4.98 -6.58
N ASP A 93 6.15 5.82 -5.56
CA ASP A 93 4.93 6.54 -5.18
C ASP A 93 5.18 8.03 -4.88
N ASN A 94 6.42 8.50 -5.07
CA ASN A 94 6.79 9.90 -4.94
C ASN A 94 6.92 10.63 -6.29
N GLY A 95 6.95 9.87 -7.40
CA GLY A 95 6.97 10.38 -8.77
C GLY A 95 8.35 10.77 -9.29
N ASP A 96 9.44 10.31 -8.67
CA ASP A 96 10.81 10.61 -9.08
C ASP A 96 11.41 9.57 -10.07
N ALA A 97 10.66 8.51 -10.35
CA ALA A 97 11.05 7.36 -11.18
C ALA A 97 12.26 6.56 -10.64
N LEU A 98 12.60 6.73 -9.36
CA LEU A 98 13.63 5.96 -8.67
C LEU A 98 12.95 4.89 -7.79
N PHE A 99 12.57 3.80 -8.40
CA PHE A 99 11.82 2.73 -7.76
C PHE A 99 12.57 2.07 -6.61
N SER A 100 11.94 2.02 -5.42
CA SER A 100 12.45 1.31 -4.26
C SER A 100 12.15 -0.19 -4.34
N LEU A 101 13.13 -1.02 -3.94
CA LEU A 101 12.95 -2.46 -3.75
C LEU A 101 12.42 -2.80 -2.35
N ASP A 102 12.58 -1.90 -1.40
CA ASP A 102 12.16 -2.06 -0.01
C ASP A 102 11.47 -0.78 0.50
N PRO A 103 10.32 -0.42 -0.12
CA PRO A 103 9.62 0.80 0.25
C PRO A 103 9.09 0.73 1.68
N THR A 104 9.15 1.85 2.39
CA THR A 104 8.63 1.99 3.75
C THR A 104 7.89 3.32 3.93
N PRO A 105 6.94 3.41 4.87
CA PRO A 105 6.19 4.66 5.11
C PRO A 105 7.04 5.85 5.59
N VAL A 106 8.28 5.62 5.98
CA VAL A 106 9.18 6.64 6.53
C VAL A 106 10.25 7.10 5.54
N GLU A 107 10.40 6.40 4.42
CA GLU A 107 11.35 6.72 3.37
C GLU A 107 10.71 7.51 2.22
N LEU A 108 11.42 7.62 1.09
CA LEU A 108 10.93 8.34 -0.08
C LEU A 108 9.73 7.64 -0.73
N ASP A 109 9.81 6.30 -0.88
CA ASP A 109 8.74 5.48 -1.42
C ASP A 109 8.07 4.62 -0.36
N GLY A 110 6.77 4.38 -0.53
CA GLY A 110 5.91 3.59 0.35
C GLY A 110 4.89 4.42 1.13
N ARG A 111 5.03 5.74 1.14
CA ARG A 111 4.16 6.64 1.92
C ARG A 111 2.75 6.73 1.35
N LEU A 112 2.63 6.96 0.04
CA LEU A 112 1.32 6.99 -0.62
C LEU A 112 0.74 5.58 -0.71
N ALA A 113 1.57 4.58 -0.98
CA ALA A 113 1.15 3.18 -1.04
C ALA A 113 0.61 2.64 0.30
N GLU A 114 1.06 3.20 1.46
CA GLU A 114 0.53 2.86 2.79
C GLU A 114 -0.96 3.18 2.93
N ILE A 115 -1.42 4.28 2.29
CA ILE A 115 -2.81 4.74 2.37
C ILE A 115 -3.61 4.52 1.08
N ALA A 116 -2.98 3.93 0.07
CA ALA A 116 -3.63 3.57 -1.18
C ALA A 116 -4.22 2.16 -1.06
N TYR A 117 -5.52 2.06 -1.16
CA TYR A 117 -6.26 0.79 -1.09
C TYR A 117 -6.96 0.52 -2.42
N LEU A 118 -7.01 -0.74 -2.81
CA LEU A 118 -7.90 -1.18 -3.87
C LEU A 118 -9.28 -1.38 -3.24
N ASP A 119 -10.07 -0.33 -3.18
CA ASP A 119 -11.48 -0.47 -2.87
C ASP A 119 -12.15 -1.17 -4.05
N VAL A 120 -12.19 -2.48 -3.99
CA VAL A 120 -13.07 -3.22 -4.88
C VAL A 120 -14.47 -2.73 -4.51
N LEU A 121 -15.15 -2.09 -5.46
CA LEU A 121 -16.60 -1.79 -5.37
C LEU A 121 -17.33 -3.14 -5.34
N VAL A 122 -17.15 -3.88 -4.26
CA VAL A 122 -17.85 -5.13 -4.04
C VAL A 122 -19.08 -4.79 -3.23
N SER A 123 -20.15 -5.45 -3.57
CA SER A 123 -21.41 -5.67 -2.88
C SER A 123 -21.41 -5.65 -1.33
N GLU A 124 -20.27 -5.56 -0.68
CA GLU A 124 -20.15 -5.37 0.78
C GLU A 124 -20.62 -3.97 1.20
N ASP A 125 -20.34 -2.92 0.40
CA ASP A 125 -20.78 -1.55 0.71
C ASP A 125 -22.30 -1.38 0.55
N GLU A 126 -22.93 -2.16 -0.34
CA GLU A 126 -24.39 -2.15 -0.53
C GLU A 126 -25.12 -2.69 0.72
N ASN A 127 -24.46 -3.47 1.56
CA ASN A 127 -25.02 -4.05 2.77
C ASN A 127 -24.65 -3.28 4.04
N LEU A 128 -23.79 -2.25 3.94
CA LEU A 128 -23.40 -1.46 5.10
C LEU A 128 -24.51 -0.50 5.51
N SER A 129 -24.67 -0.34 6.82
CA SER A 129 -25.55 0.70 7.34
C SER A 129 -25.01 2.09 6.99
N PRO A 130 -25.89 3.13 6.90
CA PRO A 130 -25.45 4.50 6.69
C PRO A 130 -24.41 4.98 7.71
N GLU A 131 -24.50 4.47 8.95
CA GLU A 131 -23.55 4.76 10.01
C GLU A 131 -22.18 4.14 9.75
N ALA A 132 -22.14 2.87 9.30
CA ALA A 132 -20.90 2.19 8.94
C ALA A 132 -20.22 2.88 7.74
N LEU A 133 -20.99 3.32 6.73
CA LEU A 133 -20.45 4.08 5.60
C LEU A 133 -19.85 5.42 6.04
N ALA A 134 -20.49 6.12 6.98
CA ALA A 134 -19.98 7.38 7.52
C ALA A 134 -18.67 7.17 8.30
N LEU A 135 -18.59 6.10 9.10
CA LEU A 135 -17.36 5.77 9.82
C LEU A 135 -16.24 5.36 8.86
N LYS A 136 -16.53 4.55 7.83
CA LYS A 136 -15.56 4.20 6.78
C LYS A 136 -14.98 5.46 6.13
N ALA A 137 -15.83 6.39 5.71
CA ALA A 137 -15.40 7.65 5.12
C ALA A 137 -14.55 8.50 6.08
N ARG A 138 -14.88 8.49 7.39
CA ARG A 138 -14.12 9.22 8.40
C ARG A 138 -12.74 8.57 8.63
N VAL A 139 -12.64 7.24 8.68
CA VAL A 139 -11.36 6.52 8.75
C VAL A 139 -10.46 6.93 7.58
N GLN A 140 -10.96 6.85 6.35
CA GLN A 140 -10.22 7.23 5.15
C GLN A 140 -9.77 8.70 5.17
N GLN A 141 -10.58 9.59 5.73
CA GLN A 141 -10.22 10.99 5.89
C GLN A 141 -9.07 11.15 6.90
N LEU A 142 -9.14 10.48 8.05
CA LEU A 142 -8.10 10.54 9.09
C LEU A 142 -6.78 9.94 8.60
N GLU A 143 -6.81 8.85 7.83
CA GLU A 143 -5.62 8.28 7.18
C GLU A 143 -4.94 9.31 6.27
N ARG A 144 -5.70 10.05 5.45
CA ARG A 144 -5.17 11.14 4.62
C ARG A 144 -4.61 12.29 5.45
N GLU A 145 -5.28 12.67 6.54
CA GLU A 145 -4.80 13.73 7.45
C GLU A 145 -3.46 13.34 8.10
N VAL A 146 -3.30 12.09 8.52
CA VAL A 146 -2.03 11.55 9.04
C VAL A 146 -0.93 11.61 7.96
N PHE A 147 -1.27 11.18 6.72
CA PHE A 147 -0.34 11.25 5.60
C PHE A 147 0.15 12.67 5.32
N ILE A 148 -0.77 13.64 5.25
CA ILE A 148 -0.45 15.05 5.03
C ILE A 148 0.43 15.59 6.15
N LEU A 149 0.07 15.33 7.42
CA LEU A 149 0.84 15.81 8.57
C LEU A 149 2.27 15.22 8.58
N ARG A 150 2.44 13.93 8.22
CA ARG A 150 3.77 13.32 8.05
C ARG A 150 4.63 14.07 7.02
N GLY A 151 4.01 14.49 5.90
CA GLY A 151 4.69 15.26 4.87
C GLY A 151 5.16 16.64 5.32
N LEU A 152 4.42 17.24 6.24
CA LEU A 152 4.67 18.60 6.75
C LEU A 152 5.54 18.64 8.01
N LYS A 153 6.14 17.52 8.43
CA LYS A 153 6.90 17.43 9.69
C LYS A 153 7.96 18.54 9.85
N ALA A 154 8.62 18.90 8.75
CA ALA A 154 9.67 19.92 8.76
C ALA A 154 9.15 21.36 9.00
N ASP A 155 7.84 21.59 8.80
CA ASP A 155 7.19 22.89 8.92
C ASP A 155 6.65 23.17 10.34
N PHE A 156 6.72 22.17 11.22
CA PHE A 156 6.21 22.24 12.59
C PHE A 156 7.34 22.28 13.63
N LEU A 157 7.05 22.91 14.79
CA LEU A 157 7.83 22.66 15.99
C LEU A 157 7.62 21.21 16.45
N GLU A 158 8.65 20.59 16.99
CA GLU A 158 8.63 19.16 17.32
C GLU A 158 7.48 18.79 18.26
N ASP A 159 7.26 19.56 19.32
CA ASP A 159 6.19 19.31 20.28
C ASP A 159 4.80 19.46 19.66
N ASP A 160 4.60 20.50 18.83
CA ASP A 160 3.33 20.75 18.15
C ASP A 160 3.02 19.65 17.13
N TYR A 161 4.04 19.18 16.40
CA TYR A 161 3.92 18.05 15.47
C TYR A 161 3.45 16.78 16.19
N TRP A 162 4.14 16.41 17.26
CA TRP A 162 3.82 15.19 17.99
C TRP A 162 2.46 15.24 18.67
N GLN A 163 2.06 16.41 19.19
CA GLN A 163 0.74 16.60 19.76
C GLN A 163 -0.37 16.44 18.71
N GLN A 164 -0.19 17.02 17.52
CA GLN A 164 -1.17 16.86 16.44
C GLN A 164 -1.21 15.43 15.93
N MET A 165 -0.06 14.78 15.77
CA MET A 165 0.04 13.39 15.34
C MET A 165 -0.66 12.46 16.34
N GLU A 166 -0.42 12.63 17.64
CA GLU A 166 -1.09 11.84 18.68
C GLU A 166 -2.61 11.98 18.62
N ASN A 167 -3.12 13.20 18.48
CA ASN A 167 -4.55 13.45 18.37
C ASN A 167 -5.16 12.74 17.16
N LEU A 168 -4.52 12.82 15.99
CA LEU A 168 -5.01 12.17 14.77
C LEU A 168 -4.98 10.64 14.89
N LEU A 169 -3.90 10.07 15.45
CA LEU A 169 -3.78 8.63 15.63
C LEU A 169 -4.78 8.08 16.65
N VAL A 170 -5.06 8.81 17.73
CA VAL A 170 -6.09 8.43 18.71
C VAL A 170 -7.48 8.47 18.07
N ASP A 171 -7.79 9.50 17.28
CA ASP A 171 -9.08 9.60 16.60
C ASP A 171 -9.23 8.51 15.53
N LEU A 172 -8.16 8.21 14.78
CA LEU A 172 -8.13 7.13 13.81
C LEU A 172 -8.38 5.78 14.49
N ALA A 173 -7.66 5.46 15.56
CA ALA A 173 -7.83 4.20 16.29
C ALA A 173 -9.25 4.05 16.86
N ARG A 174 -9.82 5.11 17.42
CA ARG A 174 -11.17 5.12 17.96
C ARG A 174 -12.21 4.90 16.86
N THR A 175 -12.10 5.63 15.76
CA THR A 175 -13.05 5.55 14.63
C THR A 175 -12.99 4.18 13.96
N THR A 176 -11.78 3.62 13.77
CA THR A 176 -11.58 2.27 13.24
C THR A 176 -12.18 1.22 14.16
N GLY A 177 -12.01 1.35 15.48
CA GLY A 177 -12.65 0.47 16.46
C GLY A 177 -14.18 0.49 16.33
N GLN A 178 -14.79 1.68 16.30
CA GLN A 178 -16.24 1.83 16.11
C GLN A 178 -16.74 1.22 14.80
N TYR A 179 -16.00 1.41 13.71
CA TYR A 179 -16.33 0.82 12.42
C TYR A 179 -16.28 -0.71 12.48
N ASN A 180 -15.23 -1.29 13.04
CA ASN A 180 -15.08 -2.74 13.19
C ASN A 180 -16.15 -3.37 14.08
N ASP A 181 -16.55 -2.67 15.14
CA ASP A 181 -17.64 -3.14 16.03
C ASP A 181 -18.99 -3.23 15.30
N LEU A 182 -19.27 -2.31 14.38
CA LEU A 182 -20.47 -2.36 13.54
C LEU A 182 -20.45 -3.49 12.50
N LEU A 183 -19.27 -3.85 12.00
CA LEU A 183 -19.13 -4.96 11.04
C LEU A 183 -19.33 -6.35 11.66
N GLN A 184 -19.21 -6.45 12.98
CA GLN A 184 -19.36 -7.72 13.73
C GLN A 184 -20.81 -7.97 14.22
N GLN A 185 -21.72 -7.03 14.01
CA GLN A 185 -23.14 -7.12 14.36
C GLN A 185 -23.97 -7.65 13.19
#